data_c4cf120943b3d794ec6fd5f79acaf4c9
#
_entry.id   c4cf120943b3d794ec6fd5f79acaf4c9
#
_cell.length_a   1.000
_cell.length_b   1.000
_cell.length_c   1.000
_cell.angle_alpha   90.00
_cell.angle_beta   90.00
_cell.angle_gamma   90.00
#
_symmetry.space_group_name_H-M   'P 1'
#
loop_
_entity.id
_entity.type
_entity.pdbx_description
1 polymer ?
#
loop_
_entity_poly.entity_id
_entity_poly.type
_entity_poly.pdbx_seq_one_letter_code
_entity_poly.pdbx_strand_id
1 'polypeptide(L)'
;MIKYLKSRTMAFTLISFLISLVLAGIIIAAAGYSPVEAYSAMLGGAFGSTYNLAQTAGTAIPLIFAGLAMAVASKAGIFNIGIEGQILAGALPAALAGTYITGLPAVLHIPVCILVAAIFGGIWAMLAAVIKNKLQ
;
A
#
# COMPACT_ATOMS: atom_id res chain seq x y z
N MET A 1 -30.80 -13.27 1.12
CA MET A 1 -30.00 -13.09 2.33
C MET A 1 -28.63 -12.46 2.07
N ILE A 2 -27.81 -12.94 1.12
CA ILE A 2 -26.48 -12.40 0.79
C ILE A 2 -26.53 -10.95 0.31
N LYS A 3 -27.52 -10.54 -0.48
CA LYS A 3 -27.69 -9.17 -1.01
C LYS A 3 -27.96 -8.15 0.11
N TYR A 4 -28.71 -8.54 1.15
CA TYR A 4 -29.02 -7.69 2.32
C TYR A 4 -27.81 -7.50 3.24
N LEU A 5 -27.01 -8.54 3.46
CA LEU A 5 -25.76 -8.48 4.23
C LEU A 5 -24.74 -7.57 3.55
N LYS A 6 -24.61 -7.66 2.21
CA LYS A 6 -23.70 -6.83 1.42
C LYS A 6 -24.09 -5.35 1.47
N SER A 7 -25.39 -5.03 1.42
CA SER A 7 -25.89 -3.65 1.52
C SER A 7 -25.63 -3.04 2.91
N ARG A 8 -25.86 -3.78 3.99
CA ARG A 8 -25.57 -3.31 5.36
C ARG A 8 -24.09 -3.09 5.59
N THR A 9 -23.23 -4.01 5.14
CA THR A 9 -21.77 -3.87 5.27
C THR A 9 -21.27 -2.62 4.54
N MET A 10 -21.75 -2.37 3.32
CA MET A 10 -21.38 -1.15 2.59
C MET A 10 -21.84 0.12 3.30
N ALA A 11 -23.08 0.12 3.83
CA ALA A 11 -23.60 1.26 4.58
C ALA A 11 -22.77 1.53 5.84
N PHE A 12 -22.44 0.51 6.63
CA PHE A 12 -21.56 0.66 7.80
C PHE A 12 -20.18 1.19 7.43
N THR A 13 -19.57 0.70 6.34
CA THR A 13 -18.27 1.19 5.87
C THR A 13 -18.33 2.66 5.49
N LEU A 14 -19.35 3.08 4.74
CA LEU A 14 -19.53 4.48 4.36
C LEU A 14 -19.77 5.38 5.57
N ILE A 15 -20.63 4.97 6.50
CA ILE A 15 -20.90 5.73 7.73
C ILE A 15 -19.63 5.87 8.57
N SER A 16 -18.87 4.77 8.76
CA SER A 16 -17.60 4.80 9.49
C SER A 16 -16.58 5.72 8.83
N PHE A 17 -16.51 5.72 7.50
CA PHE A 17 -15.64 6.63 6.74
C PHE A 17 -16.04 8.10 6.94
N LEU A 18 -17.34 8.42 6.87
CA LEU A 18 -17.81 9.79 7.10
C LEU A 18 -17.55 10.25 8.54
N ILE A 19 -17.80 9.38 9.51
CA ILE A 19 -17.49 9.67 10.92
C ILE A 19 -15.98 9.95 11.09
N SER A 20 -15.12 9.16 10.46
CA SER A 20 -13.67 9.36 10.52
C SER A 20 -13.25 10.71 9.92
N LEU A 21 -13.86 11.14 8.81
CA LEU A 21 -13.62 12.47 8.25
C LEU A 21 -14.06 13.58 9.20
N VAL A 22 -15.22 13.45 9.82
CA VAL A 22 -15.71 14.46 10.80
C VAL A 22 -14.77 14.54 11.99
N LEU A 23 -14.35 13.40 12.57
CA LEU A 23 -13.42 13.36 13.69
C LEU A 23 -12.06 13.96 13.31
N ALA A 24 -11.52 13.64 12.14
CA ALA A 24 -10.29 14.25 11.64
C ALA A 24 -10.44 15.77 11.47
N GLY A 25 -11.58 16.25 10.95
CA GLY A 25 -11.89 17.68 10.87
C GLY A 25 -11.91 18.37 12.23
N ILE A 26 -12.50 17.74 13.24
CA ILE A 26 -12.52 18.25 14.63
C ILE A 26 -11.08 18.35 15.18
N ILE A 27 -10.24 17.36 14.94
CA ILE A 27 -8.84 17.37 15.38
C ILE A 27 -8.06 18.49 14.69
N ILE A 28 -8.25 18.69 13.38
CA ILE A 28 -7.62 19.76 12.61
C ILE A 28 -8.05 21.13 13.16
N ALA A 29 -9.34 21.31 13.43
CA ALA A 29 -9.87 22.55 14.02
C ALA A 29 -9.31 22.79 15.43
N ALA A 30 -9.24 21.76 16.24
CA ALA A 30 -8.66 21.84 17.61
C ALA A 30 -7.16 22.18 17.60
N ALA A 31 -6.45 21.80 16.53
CA ALA A 31 -5.06 22.16 16.28
C ALA A 31 -4.88 23.61 15.75
N GLY A 32 -5.97 24.36 15.54
CA GLY A 32 -5.94 25.76 15.08
C GLY A 32 -5.92 25.93 13.56
N TYR A 33 -6.16 24.87 12.79
CA TYR A 33 -6.20 24.91 11.32
C TYR A 33 -7.62 24.84 10.79
N SER A 34 -7.82 25.29 9.54
CA SER A 34 -9.10 25.19 8.84
C SER A 34 -9.30 23.79 8.25
N PRO A 35 -10.31 23.00 8.69
CA PRO A 35 -10.60 21.70 8.09
C PRO A 35 -10.96 21.78 6.61
N VAL A 36 -11.64 22.84 6.20
CA VAL A 36 -12.05 23.04 4.80
C VAL A 36 -10.82 23.25 3.91
N GLU A 37 -9.88 24.08 4.34
CA GLU A 37 -8.62 24.29 3.61
C GLU A 37 -7.79 23.01 3.56
N ALA A 38 -7.70 22.28 4.65
CA ALA A 38 -6.97 21.02 4.71
C ALA A 38 -7.55 19.98 3.73
N TYR A 39 -8.87 19.78 3.72
CA TYR A 39 -9.51 18.84 2.80
C TYR A 39 -9.45 19.30 1.35
N SER A 40 -9.61 20.61 1.09
CA SER A 40 -9.47 21.14 -0.28
C SER A 40 -8.04 20.98 -0.81
N ALA A 41 -7.02 21.18 0.04
CA ALA A 41 -5.63 20.96 -0.31
C ALA A 41 -5.33 19.47 -0.57
N MET A 42 -5.90 18.55 0.22
CA MET A 42 -5.79 17.11 -0.02
C MET A 42 -6.39 16.70 -1.37
N LEU A 43 -7.61 17.16 -1.67
CA LEU A 43 -8.26 16.84 -2.94
C LEU A 43 -7.54 17.50 -4.12
N GLY A 44 -7.12 18.74 -3.97
CA GLY A 44 -6.32 19.44 -4.96
C GLY A 44 -4.96 18.80 -5.20
N GLY A 45 -4.29 18.34 -4.13
CA GLY A 45 -3.03 17.61 -4.21
C GLY A 45 -3.16 16.24 -4.88
N ALA A 46 -4.30 15.56 -4.71
CA ALA A 46 -4.52 14.26 -5.33
C ALA A 46 -5.00 14.35 -6.79
N PHE A 47 -5.88 15.30 -7.10
CA PHE A 47 -6.64 15.33 -8.37
C PHE A 47 -6.56 16.66 -9.11
N GLY A 48 -5.92 17.69 -8.55
CA GLY A 48 -5.99 19.07 -9.06
C GLY A 48 -5.20 19.35 -10.34
N SER A 49 -4.32 18.42 -10.77
CA SER A 49 -3.57 18.57 -12.03
C SER A 49 -3.22 17.22 -12.62
N THR A 50 -2.83 17.18 -13.90
CA THR A 50 -2.33 15.95 -14.55
C THR A 50 -1.09 15.39 -13.82
N TYR A 51 -0.23 16.26 -13.32
CA TYR A 51 0.92 15.86 -12.51
C TYR A 51 0.47 15.20 -11.20
N ASN A 52 -0.47 15.79 -10.48
CA ASN A 52 -0.99 15.25 -9.23
C ASN A 52 -1.69 13.89 -9.44
N LEU A 53 -2.44 13.75 -10.53
CA LEU A 53 -3.04 12.47 -10.92
C LEU A 53 -1.98 11.39 -11.20
N ALA A 54 -0.91 11.74 -11.91
CA ALA A 54 0.19 10.80 -12.18
C ALA A 54 0.90 10.38 -10.88
N GLN A 55 1.13 11.31 -9.95
CA GLN A 55 1.70 11.01 -8.64
C GLN A 55 0.78 10.12 -7.80
N THR A 56 -0.51 10.42 -7.79
CA THR A 56 -1.52 9.61 -7.10
C THR A 56 -1.57 8.18 -7.65
N ALA A 57 -1.56 8.04 -8.99
CA ALA A 57 -1.51 6.74 -9.64
C ALA A 57 -0.20 5.98 -9.30
N GLY A 58 0.94 6.66 -9.35
CA GLY A 58 2.24 6.08 -8.98
C GLY A 58 2.27 5.57 -7.54
N THR A 59 1.74 6.35 -6.61
CA THR A 59 1.65 5.98 -5.19
C THR A 59 0.64 4.83 -4.95
N ALA A 60 -0.41 4.75 -5.77
CA ALA A 60 -1.41 3.68 -5.67
C ALA A 60 -0.87 2.30 -6.11
N ILE A 61 0.10 2.23 -7.01
CA ILE A 61 0.65 0.97 -7.55
C ILE A 61 1.15 0.04 -6.44
N PRO A 62 2.07 0.44 -5.54
CA PRO A 62 2.53 -0.44 -4.47
C PRO A 62 1.41 -0.84 -3.51
N LEU A 63 0.44 0.03 -3.25
CA LEU A 63 -0.71 -0.27 -2.40
C LEU A 63 -1.63 -1.32 -3.04
N ILE A 64 -1.83 -1.27 -4.35
CA ILE A 64 -2.60 -2.29 -5.10
C ILE A 64 -1.91 -3.65 -5.00
N PHE A 65 -0.60 -3.72 -5.22
CA PHE A 65 0.16 -4.96 -5.10
C PHE A 65 0.16 -5.49 -3.66
N ALA A 66 0.28 -4.62 -2.65
CA ALA A 66 0.15 -5.00 -1.24
C ALA A 66 -1.23 -5.59 -0.94
N GLY A 67 -2.30 -4.96 -1.43
CA GLY A 67 -3.67 -5.45 -1.30
C GLY A 67 -3.89 -6.80 -1.97
N LEU A 68 -3.34 -7.01 -3.16
CA LEU A 68 -3.37 -8.31 -3.86
C LEU A 68 -2.61 -9.39 -3.09
N ALA A 69 -1.41 -9.08 -2.58
CA ALA A 69 -0.62 -9.99 -1.76
C ALA A 69 -1.38 -10.40 -0.50
N MET A 70 -2.04 -9.44 0.19
CA MET A 70 -2.88 -9.73 1.35
C MET A 70 -4.08 -10.61 0.98
N ALA A 71 -4.74 -10.34 -0.14
CA ALA A 71 -5.88 -11.13 -0.60
C ALA A 71 -5.49 -12.59 -0.90
N VAL A 72 -4.33 -12.81 -1.53
CA VAL A 72 -3.80 -14.15 -1.81
C VAL A 72 -3.43 -14.86 -0.51
N ALA A 73 -2.69 -14.19 0.40
CA ALA A 73 -2.31 -14.75 1.70
C ALA A 73 -3.54 -15.14 2.53
N SER A 74 -4.56 -14.28 2.57
CA SER A 74 -5.80 -14.54 3.28
C SER A 74 -6.56 -15.76 2.73
N LYS A 75 -6.58 -15.93 1.40
CA LYS A 75 -7.19 -17.13 0.77
C LYS A 75 -6.39 -18.42 1.08
N ALA A 76 -5.10 -18.31 1.31
CA ALA A 76 -4.25 -19.42 1.76
C ALA A 76 -4.32 -19.68 3.27
N GLY A 77 -5.19 -18.97 4.02
CA GLY A 77 -5.31 -19.09 5.46
C GLY A 77 -4.17 -18.46 6.25
N ILE A 78 -3.36 -17.63 5.60
CA ILE A 78 -2.21 -16.95 6.21
C ILE A 78 -2.57 -15.48 6.43
N PHE A 79 -2.55 -15.03 7.68
CA PHE A 79 -2.71 -13.60 8.00
C PHE A 79 -1.34 -12.92 7.97
N ASN A 80 -1.02 -12.26 6.86
CA ASN A 80 0.29 -11.64 6.64
C ASN A 80 0.26 -10.14 6.98
N ILE A 81 0.68 -9.78 8.20
CA ILE A 81 0.82 -8.37 8.64
C ILE A 81 2.16 -7.76 8.17
N GLY A 82 3.09 -8.59 7.67
CA GLY A 82 4.47 -8.19 7.35
C GLY A 82 4.67 -7.62 5.93
N ILE A 83 3.60 -7.27 5.20
CA ILE A 83 3.69 -6.84 3.78
C ILE A 83 4.55 -5.58 3.63
N GLU A 84 4.43 -4.60 4.52
CA GLU A 84 5.27 -3.39 4.49
C GLU A 84 6.76 -3.74 4.64
N GLY A 85 7.10 -4.61 5.58
CA GLY A 85 8.47 -5.10 5.75
C GLY A 85 9.00 -5.83 4.51
N GLN A 86 8.15 -6.61 3.84
CA GLN A 86 8.49 -7.30 2.59
C GLN A 86 8.76 -6.32 1.45
N ILE A 87 7.94 -5.26 1.33
CA ILE A 87 8.15 -4.19 0.34
C ILE A 87 9.48 -3.49 0.59
N LEU A 88 9.78 -3.10 1.84
CA LEU A 88 11.03 -2.43 2.19
C LEU A 88 12.24 -3.33 1.98
N ALA A 89 12.15 -4.61 2.38
CA ALA A 89 13.21 -5.59 2.20
C ALA A 89 13.52 -5.87 0.71
N GLY A 90 12.52 -5.75 -0.15
CA GLY A 90 12.69 -5.85 -1.60
C GLY A 90 13.16 -4.56 -2.26
N ALA A 91 12.66 -3.40 -1.80
CA ALA A 91 12.95 -2.11 -2.40
C ALA A 91 14.43 -1.69 -2.29
N LEU A 92 15.05 -1.92 -1.13
CA LEU A 92 16.45 -1.57 -0.92
C LEU A 92 17.41 -2.31 -1.88
N PRO A 93 17.41 -3.66 -1.96
CA PRO A 93 18.25 -4.38 -2.92
C PRO A 93 17.92 -4.03 -4.38
N ALA A 94 16.65 -3.79 -4.71
CA ALA A 94 16.26 -3.37 -6.05
C ALA A 94 16.84 -1.99 -6.41
N ALA A 95 16.83 -1.02 -5.48
CA ALA A 95 17.46 0.28 -5.67
C ALA A 95 18.96 0.15 -5.84
N LEU A 96 19.63 -0.69 -5.04
CA LEU A 96 21.06 -0.97 -5.20
C LEU A 96 21.36 -1.62 -6.56
N ALA A 97 20.57 -2.62 -6.97
CA ALA A 97 20.70 -3.22 -8.29
C ALA A 97 20.51 -2.19 -9.41
N GLY A 98 19.51 -1.32 -9.29
CA GLY A 98 19.26 -0.24 -10.24
C GLY A 98 20.37 0.79 -10.33
N THR A 99 21.13 0.99 -9.25
CA THR A 99 22.21 1.97 -9.20
C THR A 99 23.56 1.39 -9.64
N TYR A 100 23.87 0.16 -9.21
CA TYR A 100 25.20 -0.43 -9.39
C TYR A 100 25.32 -1.35 -10.61
N ILE A 101 24.22 -1.94 -11.09
CA ILE A 101 24.25 -2.73 -12.33
C ILE A 101 24.14 -1.77 -13.52
N THR A 102 25.30 -1.34 -14.04
CA THR A 102 25.39 -0.45 -15.19
C THR A 102 25.61 -1.24 -16.49
N GLY A 103 25.33 -0.62 -17.65
CA GLY A 103 25.61 -1.22 -18.96
C GLY A 103 24.51 -2.14 -19.52
N LEU A 104 23.43 -2.40 -18.79
CA LEU A 104 22.28 -3.13 -19.31
C LEU A 104 21.28 -2.19 -20.01
N PRO A 105 20.71 -2.57 -21.18
CA PRO A 105 19.60 -1.86 -21.76
C PRO A 105 18.39 -1.90 -20.82
N ALA A 106 17.55 -0.85 -20.83
CA ALA A 106 16.41 -0.70 -19.92
C ALA A 106 15.45 -1.90 -19.94
N VAL A 107 15.29 -2.55 -21.11
CA VAL A 107 14.44 -3.75 -21.29
C VAL A 107 14.91 -4.93 -20.43
N LEU A 108 16.19 -5.05 -20.15
CA LEU A 108 16.75 -6.09 -19.29
C LEU A 108 16.96 -5.58 -17.85
N HIS A 109 17.32 -4.31 -17.69
CA HIS A 109 17.62 -3.71 -16.40
C HIS A 109 16.38 -3.68 -15.48
N ILE A 110 15.22 -3.27 -16.01
CA ILE A 110 13.97 -3.22 -15.24
C ILE A 110 13.55 -4.61 -14.74
N PRO A 111 13.46 -5.67 -15.57
CA PRO A 111 13.18 -7.02 -15.09
C PRO A 111 14.17 -7.54 -14.04
N VAL A 112 15.45 -7.22 -14.17
CA VAL A 112 16.46 -7.62 -13.16
C VAL A 112 16.17 -6.96 -11.82
N CYS A 113 15.87 -5.66 -11.78
CA CYS A 113 15.51 -4.97 -10.54
C CYS A 113 14.23 -5.54 -9.91
N ILE A 114 13.23 -5.89 -10.73
CA ILE A 114 11.99 -6.53 -10.26
C ILE A 114 12.27 -7.91 -9.67
N LEU A 115 13.11 -8.71 -10.31
CA LEU A 115 13.50 -10.04 -9.80
C LEU A 115 14.26 -9.93 -8.48
N VAL A 116 15.19 -8.99 -8.36
CA VAL A 116 15.90 -8.72 -7.11
C VAL A 116 14.91 -8.33 -6.00
N ALA A 117 13.97 -7.42 -6.28
CA ALA A 117 12.93 -7.04 -5.32
C ALA A 117 12.08 -8.25 -4.87
N ALA A 118 11.67 -9.10 -5.81
CA ALA A 118 10.86 -10.27 -5.55
C ALA A 118 11.62 -11.32 -4.70
N ILE A 119 12.89 -11.55 -4.98
CA ILE A 119 13.73 -12.50 -4.24
C ILE A 119 13.90 -12.03 -2.78
N PHE A 120 14.31 -10.79 -2.55
CA PHE A 120 14.57 -10.30 -1.20
C PHE A 120 13.28 -10.09 -0.39
N GLY A 121 12.21 -9.60 -1.00
CA GLY A 121 10.89 -9.55 -0.36
C GLY A 121 10.36 -10.94 -0.02
N GLY A 122 10.58 -11.94 -0.90
CA GLY A 122 10.23 -13.34 -0.69
C GLY A 122 11.05 -13.99 0.44
N ILE A 123 12.35 -13.73 0.51
CA ILE A 123 13.21 -14.21 1.62
C ILE A 123 12.69 -13.66 2.95
N TRP A 124 12.33 -12.36 3.00
CA TRP A 124 11.77 -11.77 4.21
C TRP A 124 10.44 -12.41 4.63
N ALA A 125 9.57 -12.70 3.67
CA ALA A 125 8.32 -13.43 3.90
C ALA A 125 8.57 -14.85 4.43
N MET A 126 9.56 -15.54 3.86
CA MET A 126 9.92 -16.89 4.25
C MET A 126 10.48 -16.95 5.68
N LEU A 127 11.30 -15.97 6.08
CA LEU A 127 11.80 -15.86 7.46
C LEU A 127 10.65 -15.78 8.45
N ALA A 128 9.66 -14.90 8.20
CA ALA A 128 8.49 -14.76 9.05
C ALA A 128 7.66 -16.06 9.11
N ALA A 129 7.48 -16.75 7.99
CA ALA A 129 6.76 -18.02 7.92
C ALA A 129 7.45 -19.14 8.68
N VAL A 130 8.79 -19.26 8.56
CA VAL A 130 9.60 -20.28 9.27
C VAL A 130 9.58 -20.05 10.78
N ILE A 131 9.72 -18.78 11.23
CA ILE A 131 9.65 -18.44 12.65
C ILE A 131 8.28 -18.81 13.21
N LYS A 132 7.20 -18.44 12.53
CA LYS A 132 5.84 -18.78 12.95
C LYS A 132 5.66 -20.30 13.09
N ASN A 133 6.14 -21.09 12.11
CA ASN A 133 5.95 -22.53 12.10
C ASN A 133 6.78 -23.26 13.18
N LYS A 134 7.88 -22.67 13.65
CA LYS A 134 8.72 -23.23 14.72
C LYS A 134 8.24 -22.87 16.12
N LEU A 135 7.43 -21.81 16.27
CA LEU A 135 6.93 -21.32 17.56
C LEU A 135 5.49 -21.79 17.86
N GLN A 136 4.85 -22.48 16.95
CA GLN A 136 3.58 -23.20 17.12
C GLN A 136 3.80 -24.71 17.26
#